data_1abd86f7bc268ce2908d7ccc2213cbcb
#
_entry.id   1abd86f7bc268ce2908d7ccc2213cbcb
#
_cell.length_a   1.000
_cell.length_b   1.000
_cell.length_c   1.000
_cell.angle_alpha   90.00
_cell.angle_beta   90.00
_cell.angle_gamma   90.00
#
_symmetry.space_group_name_H-M   'P 1'
#
loop_
_entity.id
_entity.type
_entity.pdbx_description
1 polymer ?
#
loop_
_entity_poly.entity_id
_entity_poly.type
_entity_poly.pdbx_seq_one_letter_code
_entity_poly.pdbx_strand_id
1 'polypeptide(L)'
;MRRALSLLGVVLALCAATPSAQTPPKTLDIYYVDTEGGQATPFVSPTGQTVLVDTGNANPPGRDPQRIMEAMKAAGAKQIDYLVMTHYHGDHVGGFEELAKLTKIAHIIDHGPTVQPEQKHDAYDQALKTTPYTVAKPGDKVPVTGIDWLIVSAAGKTLKTNVAGAPGAGKPNPYCAEFKPKDIQSDLENGQSTGSLITYGKFRTIDLGDLLWNVEFDLMCPTNRIGTVDLYLTSHHGVDWSGSSTLVHALAPRVAIMNNGTRKGGQIAVDEVLESSPGLEDLWQLHWSFNGVTEHNPPGRFIANIEDAATTAAIVANPPPPATQPLGPPVPRAGGAGGAGGRAGGPAAAAPGAPQLGNPAHSPAYWLKVSAQNDGTFTVFNPRNGFSKTYKPRS
;
A
#
# COMPACT_ATOMS: atom_id res chain seq x y z
N MET A 1 -81.97 -18.51 44.38
CA MET A 1 -80.57 -18.18 44.76
C MET A 1 -79.63 -18.61 43.63
N ARG A 2 -79.24 -17.67 42.78
CA ARG A 2 -78.27 -17.89 41.64
C ARG A 2 -77.00 -17.24 42.03
N ARG A 3 -75.91 -18.04 42.11
CA ARG A 3 -74.53 -17.57 42.35
C ARG A 3 -73.89 -17.21 41.01
N ALA A 4 -73.46 -15.98 40.84
CA ALA A 4 -72.65 -15.55 39.71
C ALA A 4 -71.19 -15.85 40.04
N LEU A 5 -70.53 -16.59 39.16
CA LEU A 5 -69.05 -16.73 39.13
C LEU A 5 -68.45 -15.62 38.24
N SER A 6 -67.65 -14.77 38.85
CA SER A 6 -66.81 -13.80 38.10
C SER A 6 -65.49 -14.45 37.73
N LEU A 7 -65.24 -14.60 36.42
CA LEU A 7 -63.93 -14.98 35.90
C LEU A 7 -63.06 -13.72 35.77
N LEU A 8 -61.97 -13.70 36.54
CA LEU A 8 -60.90 -12.67 36.42
C LEU A 8 -59.90 -13.14 35.35
N GLY A 9 -59.95 -12.51 34.17
CA GLY A 9 -58.98 -12.76 33.11
C GLY A 9 -57.67 -12.02 33.39
N VAL A 10 -56.58 -12.75 33.61
CA VAL A 10 -55.21 -12.20 33.69
C VAL A 10 -54.67 -12.05 32.26
N VAL A 11 -54.56 -10.81 31.80
CA VAL A 11 -53.86 -10.51 30.52
C VAL A 11 -52.36 -10.45 30.81
N LEU A 12 -51.59 -11.48 30.40
CA LEU A 12 -50.14 -11.47 30.36
C LEU A 12 -49.70 -10.63 29.17
N ALA A 13 -49.20 -9.41 29.38
CA ALA A 13 -48.54 -8.64 28.38
C ALA A 13 -47.12 -9.20 28.15
N LEU A 14 -46.89 -9.95 27.07
CA LEU A 14 -45.54 -10.30 26.58
C LEU A 14 -44.88 -9.02 26.01
N CYS A 15 -43.98 -8.42 26.79
CA CYS A 15 -43.05 -7.44 26.25
C CYS A 15 -42.04 -8.18 25.34
N ALA A 16 -42.27 -8.18 24.04
CA ALA A 16 -41.26 -8.57 23.06
C ALA A 16 -40.14 -7.53 23.06
N ALA A 17 -39.02 -7.85 23.70
CA ALA A 17 -37.79 -7.07 23.58
C ALA A 17 -37.32 -7.17 22.12
N THR A 18 -37.49 -6.10 21.37
CA THR A 18 -36.84 -5.97 20.04
C THR A 18 -35.34 -5.98 20.22
N PRO A 19 -34.60 -6.89 19.55
CA PRO A 19 -33.15 -6.84 19.60
C PRO A 19 -32.69 -5.48 19.06
N SER A 20 -32.00 -4.70 19.89
CA SER A 20 -31.34 -3.48 19.48
C SER A 20 -30.34 -3.87 18.38
N ALA A 21 -30.55 -3.38 17.17
CA ALA A 21 -29.57 -3.51 16.09
C ALA A 21 -28.29 -2.82 16.55
N GLN A 22 -27.29 -3.61 16.95
CA GLN A 22 -25.97 -3.06 17.27
C GLN A 22 -25.44 -2.38 16.03
N THR A 23 -25.15 -1.10 16.15
CA THR A 23 -24.43 -0.37 15.08
C THR A 23 -23.14 -1.13 14.80
N PRO A 24 -22.83 -1.48 13.53
CA PRO A 24 -21.58 -2.16 13.20
C PRO A 24 -20.40 -1.43 13.84
N PRO A 25 -19.40 -2.13 14.37
CA PRO A 25 -18.22 -1.49 14.92
C PRO A 25 -17.59 -0.61 13.83
N LYS A 26 -17.21 0.59 14.20
CA LYS A 26 -16.50 1.49 13.28
C LYS A 26 -15.14 0.86 12.96
N THR A 27 -14.79 0.80 11.68
CA THR A 27 -13.53 0.22 11.18
C THR A 27 -12.61 1.29 10.65
N LEU A 28 -11.32 1.02 10.66
CA LEU A 28 -10.37 1.62 9.75
C LEU A 28 -10.39 0.79 8.47
N ASP A 29 -10.85 1.38 7.37
CA ASP A 29 -10.90 0.72 6.07
C ASP A 29 -9.74 1.19 5.19
N ILE A 30 -9.04 0.24 4.56
CA ILE A 30 -7.87 0.48 3.71
C ILE A 30 -8.13 -0.20 2.37
N TYR A 31 -7.93 0.53 1.27
CA TYR A 31 -8.10 0.02 -0.08
C TYR A 31 -6.77 0.06 -0.82
N TYR A 32 -6.25 -1.08 -1.22
CA TYR A 32 -5.07 -1.18 -2.06
C TYR A 32 -5.52 -1.20 -3.51
N VAL A 33 -5.42 -0.04 -4.18
CA VAL A 33 -5.93 0.15 -5.53
C VAL A 33 -4.94 -0.43 -6.54
N ASP A 34 -5.47 -1.10 -7.56
CA ASP A 34 -4.64 -1.59 -8.66
C ASP A 34 -4.19 -0.44 -9.55
N THR A 35 -2.90 -0.15 -9.50
CA THR A 35 -2.19 0.86 -10.30
C THR A 35 -1.11 0.21 -11.19
N GLU A 36 -1.21 -1.12 -11.43
CA GLU A 36 -0.28 -1.88 -12.29
C GLU A 36 1.18 -1.80 -11.82
N GLY A 37 1.41 -1.88 -10.52
CA GLY A 37 2.73 -1.79 -9.93
C GLY A 37 3.19 -0.37 -9.61
N GLY A 38 2.27 0.53 -9.38
CA GLY A 38 2.47 1.78 -8.67
C GLY A 38 1.79 1.73 -7.30
N GLN A 39 1.53 2.90 -6.71
CA GLN A 39 0.85 2.98 -5.43
C GLN A 39 -0.31 3.98 -5.45
N ALA A 40 -1.45 3.54 -4.91
CA ALA A 40 -2.55 4.39 -4.48
C ALA A 40 -3.33 3.66 -3.39
N THR A 41 -3.31 4.19 -2.18
CA THR A 41 -3.89 3.52 -1.02
C THR A 41 -4.80 4.46 -0.23
N PRO A 42 -6.12 4.49 -0.51
CA PRO A 42 -7.10 5.19 0.32
C PRO A 42 -7.28 4.52 1.68
N PHE A 43 -7.19 5.31 2.74
CA PHE A 43 -7.55 4.97 4.11
C PHE A 43 -8.79 5.78 4.50
N VAL A 44 -9.79 5.12 5.08
CA VAL A 44 -10.96 5.78 5.65
C VAL A 44 -11.00 5.50 7.15
N SER A 45 -10.80 6.55 7.94
CA SER A 45 -10.79 6.45 9.39
C SER A 45 -12.16 6.08 9.96
N PRO A 46 -12.25 5.60 11.20
CA PRO A 46 -13.53 5.32 11.86
C PRO A 46 -14.47 6.53 11.99
N THR A 47 -13.95 7.74 11.79
CA THR A 47 -14.70 8.99 11.80
C THR A 47 -15.14 9.44 10.41
N GLY A 48 -14.68 8.74 9.36
CA GLY A 48 -15.00 9.05 7.96
C GLY A 48 -14.01 10.00 7.27
N GLN A 49 -12.92 10.42 7.96
CA GLN A 49 -11.85 11.18 7.29
C GLN A 49 -11.05 10.27 6.39
N THR A 50 -10.61 10.81 5.26
CA THR A 50 -9.90 10.09 4.21
C THR A 50 -8.46 10.55 4.08
N VAL A 51 -7.53 9.60 4.11
CA VAL A 51 -6.14 9.81 3.71
C VAL A 51 -5.89 9.00 2.45
N LEU A 52 -5.32 9.60 1.44
CA LEU A 52 -4.80 8.89 0.27
C LEU A 52 -3.27 8.90 0.34
N VAL A 53 -2.66 7.74 0.22
CA VAL A 53 -1.21 7.61 0.01
C VAL A 53 -0.96 7.36 -1.46
N ASP A 54 -0.27 8.29 -2.12
CA ASP A 54 0.07 8.30 -3.55
C ASP A 54 -1.14 8.28 -4.52
N THR A 55 -0.87 8.46 -5.81
CA THR A 55 -1.91 8.67 -6.83
C THR A 55 -1.75 7.78 -8.07
N GLY A 56 -0.79 6.85 -8.05
CA GLY A 56 -0.54 5.93 -9.17
C GLY A 56 0.10 6.60 -10.37
N ASN A 57 -0.06 5.97 -11.53
CA ASN A 57 0.58 6.34 -12.79
C ASN A 57 -0.21 7.39 -13.57
N ALA A 58 0.51 8.18 -14.39
CA ALA A 58 -0.09 9.07 -15.37
C ALA A 58 -0.62 8.34 -16.61
N ASN A 59 -0.11 7.15 -16.91
CA ASN A 59 -0.40 6.41 -18.13
C ASN A 59 -0.95 5.01 -17.87
N PRO A 60 -2.02 4.61 -18.61
CA PRO A 60 -2.79 5.45 -19.53
C PRO A 60 -3.54 6.55 -18.78
N PRO A 61 -3.77 7.71 -19.42
CA PRO A 61 -4.39 8.86 -18.77
C PRO A 61 -5.74 8.53 -18.12
N GLY A 62 -5.93 8.97 -16.88
CA GLY A 62 -7.17 8.79 -16.13
C GLY A 62 -7.42 7.40 -15.56
N ARG A 63 -6.63 6.36 -15.90
CA ARG A 63 -6.83 4.99 -15.41
C ARG A 63 -6.80 4.93 -13.89
N ASP A 64 -5.67 5.30 -13.29
CA ASP A 64 -5.48 5.17 -11.84
C ASP A 64 -6.35 6.16 -11.06
N PRO A 65 -6.50 7.44 -11.47
CA PRO A 65 -7.48 8.33 -10.85
C PRO A 65 -8.91 7.80 -10.84
N GLN A 66 -9.38 7.15 -11.91
CA GLN A 66 -10.71 6.54 -11.94
C GLN A 66 -10.82 5.36 -10.98
N ARG A 67 -9.82 4.47 -10.94
CA ARG A 67 -9.75 3.33 -10.00
C ARG A 67 -9.72 3.81 -8.54
N ILE A 68 -8.99 4.89 -8.24
CA ILE A 68 -8.99 5.55 -6.93
C ILE A 68 -10.40 6.05 -6.60
N MET A 69 -11.07 6.75 -7.53
CA MET A 69 -12.42 7.25 -7.30
C MET A 69 -13.45 6.13 -7.11
N GLU A 70 -13.30 4.99 -7.77
CA GLU A 70 -14.13 3.80 -7.55
C GLU A 70 -13.94 3.25 -6.14
N ALA A 71 -12.71 3.13 -5.65
CA ALA A 71 -12.40 2.70 -4.29
C ALA A 71 -12.95 3.70 -3.26
N MET A 72 -12.77 5.00 -3.47
CA MET A 72 -13.33 6.06 -2.61
C MET A 72 -14.85 6.01 -2.58
N LYS A 73 -15.52 5.79 -3.73
CA LYS A 73 -16.97 5.61 -3.81
C LYS A 73 -17.44 4.40 -3.03
N ALA A 74 -16.74 3.26 -3.17
CA ALA A 74 -17.03 2.04 -2.41
C ALA A 74 -16.86 2.26 -0.89
N ALA A 75 -15.93 3.13 -0.49
CA ALA A 75 -15.68 3.53 0.88
C ALA A 75 -16.67 4.59 1.40
N GLY A 76 -17.50 5.18 0.53
CA GLY A 76 -18.39 6.31 0.87
C GLY A 76 -17.66 7.63 1.11
N ALA A 77 -16.38 7.72 0.72
CA ALA A 77 -15.57 8.93 0.85
C ALA A 77 -15.96 9.98 -0.20
N LYS A 78 -15.97 11.26 0.21
CA LYS A 78 -16.45 12.37 -0.64
C LYS A 78 -15.31 13.27 -1.15
N GLN A 79 -14.17 13.27 -0.46
CA GLN A 79 -12.99 14.07 -0.76
C GLN A 79 -11.76 13.37 -0.18
N ILE A 80 -10.60 13.86 -0.50
CA ILE A 80 -9.33 13.48 0.13
C ILE A 80 -9.01 14.56 1.16
N ASP A 81 -9.09 14.21 2.47
CA ASP A 81 -8.78 15.17 3.53
C ASP A 81 -7.26 15.40 3.62
N TYR A 82 -6.49 14.34 3.47
CA TYR A 82 -5.02 14.39 3.43
C TYR A 82 -4.51 13.54 2.27
N LEU A 83 -3.66 14.10 1.43
CA LEU A 83 -2.84 13.37 0.46
C LEU A 83 -1.43 13.27 1.05
N VAL A 84 -0.97 12.07 1.32
CA VAL A 84 0.42 11.78 1.68
C VAL A 84 1.12 11.30 0.42
N MET A 85 2.01 12.12 -0.13
CA MET A 85 2.85 11.73 -1.25
C MET A 85 4.14 11.14 -0.69
N THR A 86 4.41 9.86 -1.02
CA THR A 86 5.61 9.19 -0.52
C THR A 86 6.85 9.77 -1.17
N HIS A 87 6.88 9.83 -2.49
CA HIS A 87 7.96 10.38 -3.31
C HIS A 87 7.47 10.69 -4.73
N TYR A 88 8.35 11.18 -5.61
CA TYR A 88 7.90 11.78 -6.88
C TYR A 88 8.14 10.93 -8.12
N HIS A 89 8.34 9.62 -8.01
CA HIS A 89 8.31 8.77 -9.18
C HIS A 89 6.93 8.73 -9.84
N GLY A 90 6.93 8.55 -11.16
CA GLY A 90 5.72 8.67 -11.98
C GLY A 90 4.61 7.66 -11.66
N ASP A 91 4.92 6.57 -11.00
CA ASP A 91 3.97 5.55 -10.54
C ASP A 91 3.41 5.81 -9.13
N HIS A 92 3.81 6.93 -8.52
CA HIS A 92 3.29 7.46 -7.25
C HIS A 92 2.59 8.80 -7.42
N VAL A 93 3.24 9.78 -8.06
CA VAL A 93 2.68 11.12 -8.24
C VAL A 93 1.95 11.28 -9.57
N GLY A 94 2.13 10.35 -10.52
CA GLY A 94 1.70 10.52 -11.92
C GLY A 94 0.20 10.74 -12.11
N GLY A 95 -0.64 10.11 -11.31
CA GLY A 95 -2.10 10.27 -11.40
C GLY A 95 -2.63 11.59 -10.80
N PHE A 96 -1.77 12.37 -10.13
CA PHE A 96 -2.19 13.55 -9.35
C PHE A 96 -3.00 14.56 -10.18
N GLU A 97 -2.51 14.93 -11.36
CA GLU A 97 -3.13 15.97 -12.19
C GLU A 97 -4.60 15.63 -12.53
N GLU A 98 -4.84 14.39 -12.97
CA GLU A 98 -6.19 13.95 -13.34
C GLU A 98 -7.06 13.74 -12.09
N LEU A 99 -6.49 13.25 -10.99
CA LEU A 99 -7.22 13.04 -9.74
C LEU A 99 -7.69 14.38 -9.13
N ALA A 100 -6.85 15.41 -9.18
CA ALA A 100 -7.19 16.74 -8.67
C ALA A 100 -8.36 17.42 -9.43
N LYS A 101 -8.64 16.97 -10.68
CA LYS A 101 -9.82 17.39 -11.45
C LYS A 101 -11.10 16.66 -11.03
N LEU A 102 -10.96 15.46 -10.44
CA LEU A 102 -12.09 14.60 -10.08
C LEU A 102 -12.57 14.78 -8.64
N THR A 103 -11.69 15.16 -7.73
CA THR A 103 -12.02 15.30 -6.31
C THR A 103 -11.20 16.38 -5.64
N LYS A 104 -11.75 16.91 -4.54
CA LYS A 104 -11.03 17.88 -3.70
C LYS A 104 -9.95 17.19 -2.89
N ILE A 105 -8.74 17.74 -2.91
CA ILE A 105 -7.64 17.44 -2.01
C ILE A 105 -7.51 18.60 -1.03
N ALA A 106 -7.73 18.35 0.26
CA ALA A 106 -7.83 19.42 1.26
C ALA A 106 -6.46 19.80 1.86
N HIS A 107 -5.53 18.86 1.94
CA HIS A 107 -4.18 19.07 2.48
C HIS A 107 -3.19 18.10 1.84
N ILE A 108 -2.00 18.58 1.50
CA ILE A 108 -0.91 17.77 0.93
C ILE A 108 0.22 17.65 1.96
N ILE A 109 0.78 16.45 2.09
CA ILE A 109 1.92 16.14 2.97
C ILE A 109 2.93 15.34 2.14
N ASP A 110 4.18 15.77 2.10
CA ASP A 110 5.25 15.06 1.41
C ASP A 110 6.63 15.32 2.05
N HIS A 111 7.71 14.79 1.48
CA HIS A 111 9.07 14.93 2.00
C HIS A 111 9.76 16.27 1.69
N GLY A 112 9.12 17.17 0.95
CA GLY A 112 9.72 18.44 0.50
C GLY A 112 10.29 18.35 -0.93
N PRO A 113 11.28 19.16 -1.29
CA PRO A 113 11.79 19.21 -2.65
C PRO A 113 12.35 17.87 -3.13
N THR A 114 12.09 17.54 -4.41
CA THR A 114 12.73 16.38 -5.06
C THR A 114 14.26 16.50 -5.06
N VAL A 115 14.92 15.36 -4.91
CA VAL A 115 16.39 15.24 -5.04
C VAL A 115 16.80 14.85 -6.47
N GLN A 116 15.83 14.52 -7.31
CA GLN A 116 16.00 14.20 -8.73
C GLN A 116 15.18 15.17 -9.59
N PRO A 117 15.78 16.26 -10.11
CA PRO A 117 15.04 17.30 -10.86
C PRO A 117 14.25 16.79 -12.07
N GLU A 118 14.65 15.66 -12.65
CA GLU A 118 13.95 14.95 -13.72
C GLU A 118 12.60 14.35 -13.29
N GLN A 119 12.38 14.16 -11.98
CA GLN A 119 11.12 13.70 -11.38
C GLN A 119 10.17 14.86 -11.05
N LYS A 120 10.33 15.99 -11.73
CA LYS A 120 9.48 17.15 -11.53
C LYS A 120 8.11 16.97 -12.17
N HIS A 121 7.05 17.32 -11.44
CA HIS A 121 5.66 17.25 -11.87
C HIS A 121 4.97 18.61 -11.74
N ASP A 122 4.88 19.37 -12.84
CA ASP A 122 4.42 20.77 -12.83
C ASP A 122 3.03 20.97 -12.19
N ALA A 123 2.08 20.07 -12.46
CA ALA A 123 0.75 20.15 -11.88
C ALA A 123 0.76 19.98 -10.36
N TYR A 124 1.59 19.06 -9.86
CA TYR A 124 1.78 18.88 -8.43
C TYR A 124 2.45 20.09 -7.79
N ASP A 125 3.53 20.60 -8.37
CA ASP A 125 4.23 21.79 -7.91
C ASP A 125 3.32 23.04 -7.86
N GLN A 126 2.37 23.17 -8.77
CA GLN A 126 1.38 24.25 -8.72
C GLN A 126 0.38 24.05 -7.58
N ALA A 127 -0.05 22.81 -7.36
CA ALA A 127 -0.97 22.49 -6.26
C ALA A 127 -0.37 22.81 -4.88
N LEU A 128 0.94 22.60 -4.70
CA LEU A 128 1.63 22.95 -3.44
C LEU A 128 1.57 24.45 -3.10
N LYS A 129 1.33 25.32 -4.10
CA LYS A 129 1.22 26.78 -3.89
C LYS A 129 -0.17 27.22 -3.49
N THR A 130 -1.18 26.39 -3.74
CA THR A 130 -2.61 26.77 -3.59
C THR A 130 -3.37 25.89 -2.61
N THR A 131 -2.85 24.70 -2.30
CA THR A 131 -3.43 23.76 -1.33
C THR A 131 -2.64 23.85 -0.02
N PRO A 132 -3.29 23.77 1.15
CA PRO A 132 -2.60 23.61 2.41
C PRO A 132 -1.56 22.49 2.34
N TYR A 133 -0.33 22.78 2.77
CA TYR A 133 0.83 21.93 2.52
C TYR A 133 1.71 21.82 3.75
N THR A 134 2.25 20.62 3.98
CA THR A 134 3.18 20.33 5.07
C THR A 134 4.34 19.48 4.57
N VAL A 135 5.57 19.93 4.81
CA VAL A 135 6.76 19.10 4.63
C VAL A 135 6.90 18.18 5.83
N ALA A 136 6.80 16.90 5.60
CA ALA A 136 6.84 15.85 6.61
C ALA A 136 8.24 15.67 7.19
N LYS A 137 8.30 15.32 8.48
CA LYS A 137 9.52 14.94 9.19
C LYS A 137 9.25 13.68 10.02
N PRO A 138 10.23 12.80 10.20
CA PRO A 138 10.08 11.68 11.12
C PRO A 138 9.72 12.16 12.53
N GLY A 139 8.63 11.62 13.07
CA GLY A 139 8.03 12.04 14.35
C GLY A 139 6.79 12.92 14.22
N ASP A 140 6.54 13.51 13.06
CA ASP A 140 5.31 14.26 12.82
C ASP A 140 4.08 13.35 12.79
N LYS A 141 2.91 13.90 13.12
CA LYS A 141 1.64 13.21 13.05
C LYS A 141 0.75 13.83 12.00
N VAL A 142 0.14 13.00 11.17
CA VAL A 142 -0.98 13.42 10.32
C VAL A 142 -2.22 13.49 11.21
N PRO A 143 -2.93 14.64 11.28
CA PRO A 143 -3.98 14.86 12.28
C PRO A 143 -5.33 14.24 11.87
N VAL A 144 -5.32 12.93 11.58
CA VAL A 144 -6.52 12.15 11.23
C VAL A 144 -7.24 11.74 12.51
N THR A 145 -8.53 12.04 12.57
CA THR A 145 -9.32 11.73 13.75
C THR A 145 -9.63 10.23 13.83
N GLY A 146 -9.45 9.66 15.04
CA GLY A 146 -9.82 8.27 15.34
C GLY A 146 -8.74 7.24 15.09
N ILE A 147 -7.59 7.64 14.55
CA ILE A 147 -6.40 6.80 14.38
C ILE A 147 -5.14 7.60 14.75
N ASP A 148 -4.05 6.90 15.04
CA ASP A 148 -2.73 7.52 15.22
C ASP A 148 -1.90 7.28 13.95
N TRP A 149 -1.53 8.35 13.27
CA TRP A 149 -0.75 8.32 12.04
C TRP A 149 0.58 9.02 12.25
N LEU A 150 1.65 8.25 12.33
CA LEU A 150 3.00 8.71 12.62
C LEU A 150 3.90 8.61 11.38
N ILE A 151 4.55 9.70 11.00
CA ILE A 151 5.59 9.69 9.98
C ILE A 151 6.86 9.09 10.57
N VAL A 152 7.38 8.03 9.94
CA VAL A 152 8.57 7.29 10.42
C VAL A 152 9.80 7.50 9.55
N SER A 153 9.61 7.91 8.30
CA SER A 153 10.67 8.34 7.38
C SER A 153 10.22 9.50 6.53
N ALA A 154 11.11 10.40 6.14
CA ALA A 154 10.91 11.45 5.14
C ALA A 154 12.25 12.12 4.83
N ALA A 155 12.44 12.56 3.59
CA ALA A 155 13.63 13.32 3.16
C ALA A 155 14.96 12.65 3.52
N GLY A 156 15.04 11.33 3.31
CA GLY A 156 16.24 10.51 3.62
C GLY A 156 16.53 10.34 5.12
N LYS A 157 15.61 10.77 5.98
CA LYS A 157 15.75 10.67 7.45
C LYS A 157 14.75 9.66 8.00
N THR A 158 15.10 9.06 9.14
CA THR A 158 14.28 8.07 9.82
C THR A 158 14.01 8.47 11.27
N LEU A 159 12.93 7.92 11.83
CA LEU A 159 12.59 8.08 13.25
C LEU A 159 13.77 7.62 14.13
N LYS A 160 14.15 8.46 15.10
CA LYS A 160 15.28 8.16 16.01
C LYS A 160 14.82 7.73 17.40
N THR A 161 13.53 7.88 17.71
CA THR A 161 12.93 7.47 18.98
C THR A 161 12.12 6.19 18.81
N ASN A 162 12.00 5.41 19.87
CA ASN A 162 11.15 4.23 19.85
C ASN A 162 9.68 4.63 19.95
N VAL A 163 8.81 3.96 19.18
CA VAL A 163 7.37 4.17 19.26
C VAL A 163 6.86 3.70 20.62
N ALA A 164 6.39 4.64 21.41
CA ALA A 164 5.97 4.37 22.79
C ALA A 164 4.80 3.38 22.84
N GLY A 165 4.90 2.38 23.72
CA GLY A 165 3.86 1.38 23.93
C GLY A 165 3.71 0.35 22.79
N ALA A 166 4.47 0.46 21.71
CA ALA A 166 4.40 -0.51 20.61
C ALA A 166 5.06 -1.83 20.98
N PRO A 167 4.40 -2.98 20.75
CA PRO A 167 4.98 -4.28 21.05
C PRO A 167 6.31 -4.48 20.32
N GLY A 168 7.37 -4.81 21.04
CA GLY A 168 8.70 -5.04 20.46
C GLY A 168 9.53 -3.79 20.16
N ALA A 169 8.96 -2.57 20.24
CA ALA A 169 9.73 -1.35 20.06
C ALA A 169 10.78 -1.17 21.17
N GLY A 170 11.95 -0.68 20.80
CA GLY A 170 13.08 -0.48 21.70
C GLY A 170 13.91 -1.74 21.98
N LYS A 171 13.52 -2.90 21.47
CA LYS A 171 14.33 -4.12 21.58
C LYS A 171 15.46 -4.13 20.55
N PRO A 172 16.63 -4.73 20.86
CA PRO A 172 17.65 -4.99 19.87
C PRO A 172 17.07 -5.76 18.68
N ASN A 173 17.48 -5.39 17.48
CA ASN A 173 17.09 -6.09 16.26
C ASN A 173 18.18 -7.10 15.86
N PRO A 174 17.95 -8.41 16.04
CA PRO A 174 18.97 -9.43 15.77
C PRO A 174 19.37 -9.51 14.29
N TYR A 175 18.49 -9.09 13.39
CA TYR A 175 18.71 -9.15 11.94
C TYR A 175 19.67 -8.07 11.41
N CYS A 176 20.09 -7.12 12.25
CA CYS A 176 21.07 -6.11 11.88
C CYS A 176 22.46 -6.67 11.62
N ALA A 177 22.82 -7.79 12.26
CA ALA A 177 24.15 -8.39 12.12
C ALA A 177 24.40 -8.98 10.72
N GLU A 178 23.35 -9.39 10.03
CA GLU A 178 23.42 -10.01 8.70
C GLU A 178 23.22 -9.01 7.56
N PHE A 179 22.96 -7.76 7.90
CA PHE A 179 22.70 -6.72 6.91
C PHE A 179 23.91 -6.47 6.01
N LYS A 180 23.67 -6.43 4.71
CA LYS A 180 24.64 -6.04 3.69
C LYS A 180 24.08 -4.84 2.94
N PRO A 181 24.78 -3.70 2.94
CA PRO A 181 24.34 -2.54 2.16
C PRO A 181 24.28 -2.88 0.67
N LYS A 182 23.28 -2.30 -0.01
CA LYS A 182 23.18 -2.35 -1.47
C LYS A 182 23.69 -1.03 -2.05
N ASP A 183 24.37 -1.09 -3.20
CA ASP A 183 24.73 0.11 -3.96
C ASP A 183 23.55 0.53 -4.83
N ILE A 184 22.75 1.45 -4.31
CA ILE A 184 21.52 1.98 -4.96
C ILE A 184 21.69 3.49 -5.14
N GLN A 185 22.81 3.90 -5.77
CA GLN A 185 23.13 5.31 -5.97
C GLN A 185 22.27 5.99 -7.06
N SER A 186 21.66 5.21 -7.95
CA SER A 186 20.93 5.72 -9.10
C SER A 186 19.49 6.13 -8.81
N ASP A 187 18.98 5.82 -7.62
CA ASP A 187 17.56 6.02 -7.28
C ASP A 187 17.40 6.67 -5.90
N LEU A 188 17.90 7.90 -5.80
CA LEU A 188 17.93 8.64 -4.54
C LEU A 188 16.55 9.11 -4.10
N GLU A 189 15.59 9.30 -5.03
CA GLU A 189 14.25 9.78 -4.73
C GLU A 189 13.46 8.75 -3.89
N ASN A 190 13.57 7.46 -4.18
CA ASN A 190 12.99 6.42 -3.35
C ASN A 190 13.44 6.51 -1.89
N GLY A 191 14.72 6.85 -1.66
CA GLY A 191 15.25 7.06 -0.31
C GLY A 191 14.62 8.22 0.44
N GLN A 192 13.90 9.14 -0.23
CA GLN A 192 13.20 10.26 0.39
C GLN A 192 11.81 9.89 0.90
N SER A 193 11.30 8.69 0.60
CA SER A 193 9.91 8.27 0.85
C SER A 193 9.39 8.66 2.22
N THR A 194 8.23 9.32 2.22
CA THR A 194 7.43 9.65 3.41
C THR A 194 6.74 8.39 3.90
N GLY A 195 7.39 7.67 4.80
CA GLY A 195 6.87 6.42 5.38
C GLY A 195 5.99 6.69 6.60
N SER A 196 4.95 5.90 6.73
CA SER A 196 3.88 6.06 7.72
C SER A 196 3.64 4.80 8.52
N LEU A 197 3.54 4.94 9.85
CA LEU A 197 3.00 3.93 10.75
C LEU A 197 1.61 4.35 11.20
N ILE A 198 0.62 3.51 10.92
CA ILE A 198 -0.78 3.76 11.24
C ILE A 198 -1.24 2.81 12.34
N THR A 199 -1.84 3.36 13.41
CA THR A 199 -2.33 2.58 14.55
C THR A 199 -3.80 2.87 14.81
N TYR A 200 -4.61 1.84 14.89
CA TYR A 200 -6.01 1.90 15.31
C TYR A 200 -6.28 0.93 16.47
N GLY A 201 -6.26 1.46 17.68
CA GLY A 201 -6.30 0.63 18.88
C GLY A 201 -5.12 -0.33 18.94
N LYS A 202 -5.40 -1.65 18.83
CA LYS A 202 -4.36 -2.69 18.79
C LYS A 202 -3.90 -3.04 17.38
N PHE A 203 -4.65 -2.67 16.35
CA PHE A 203 -4.25 -2.91 14.95
C PHE A 203 -3.15 -1.93 14.54
N ARG A 204 -2.12 -2.44 13.88
CA ARG A 204 -0.97 -1.65 13.39
C ARG A 204 -0.62 -2.05 11.97
N THR A 205 -0.45 -1.06 11.11
CA THR A 205 0.01 -1.23 9.73
C THR A 205 1.07 -0.20 9.38
N ILE A 206 1.92 -0.53 8.42
CA ILE A 206 3.00 0.34 7.97
C ILE A 206 3.02 0.40 6.44
N ASP A 207 3.23 1.61 5.93
CA ASP A 207 3.42 1.94 4.53
C ASP A 207 4.67 2.81 4.42
N LEU A 208 5.69 2.35 3.72
CA LEU A 208 6.97 3.03 3.60
C LEU A 208 7.21 3.56 2.17
N GLY A 209 6.22 3.46 1.28
CA GLY A 209 6.43 3.75 -0.14
C GLY A 209 7.56 2.88 -0.69
N ASP A 210 8.48 3.49 -1.42
CA ASP A 210 9.61 2.81 -2.02
C ASP A 210 10.91 2.99 -1.23
N LEU A 211 10.80 3.14 0.10
CA LEU A 211 11.94 3.37 0.99
C LEU A 211 13.05 2.35 0.74
N LEU A 212 14.26 2.84 0.47
CA LEU A 212 15.38 2.00 0.06
C LEU A 212 15.96 1.16 1.20
N TRP A 213 16.48 0.00 0.84
CA TRP A 213 17.14 -1.00 1.68
C TRP A 213 18.07 -0.43 2.76
N ASN A 214 18.95 0.51 2.39
CA ASN A 214 19.89 1.11 3.34
C ASN A 214 19.21 2.06 4.34
N VAL A 215 18.12 2.72 3.93
CA VAL A 215 17.34 3.61 4.80
C VAL A 215 16.46 2.80 5.77
N GLU A 216 15.98 1.63 5.33
CA GLU A 216 15.32 0.65 6.21
C GLU A 216 16.24 0.22 7.35
N PHE A 217 17.53 0.00 7.07
CA PHE A 217 18.52 -0.30 8.10
C PHE A 217 18.63 0.84 9.12
N ASP A 218 18.71 2.08 8.66
CA ASP A 218 18.78 3.26 9.55
C ASP A 218 17.54 3.41 10.44
N LEU A 219 16.37 2.95 9.94
CA LEU A 219 15.13 2.94 10.71
C LEU A 219 15.10 1.86 11.77
N MET A 220 15.66 0.68 11.47
CA MET A 220 15.45 -0.55 12.26
C MET A 220 16.66 -0.99 13.06
N CYS A 221 17.83 -0.39 12.87
CA CYS A 221 19.08 -0.81 13.51
C CYS A 221 19.73 0.28 14.37
N PRO A 222 20.42 -0.10 15.44
CA PRO A 222 20.56 -1.45 16.00
C PRO A 222 19.33 -1.93 16.77
N THR A 223 18.30 -1.09 16.85
CA THR A 223 17.10 -1.28 17.67
C THR A 223 15.87 -1.16 16.80
N ASN A 224 14.94 -2.09 16.92
CA ASN A 224 13.62 -1.99 16.30
C ASN A 224 12.85 -0.80 16.92
N ARG A 225 12.79 0.32 16.21
CA ARG A 225 12.09 1.53 16.71
C ARG A 225 10.59 1.47 16.54
N ILE A 226 10.13 0.70 15.57
CA ILE A 226 8.72 0.62 15.16
C ILE A 226 7.93 -0.35 16.04
N GLY A 227 8.55 -1.48 16.40
CA GLY A 227 7.85 -2.62 16.99
C GLY A 227 7.21 -3.52 15.92
N THR A 228 6.38 -4.48 16.37
CA THR A 228 5.69 -5.39 15.44
C THR A 228 4.45 -4.75 14.84
N VAL A 229 4.07 -5.17 13.63
CA VAL A 229 2.85 -4.74 12.95
C VAL A 229 1.97 -5.93 12.59
N ASP A 230 0.67 -5.72 12.40
CA ASP A 230 -0.25 -6.78 11.95
C ASP A 230 -0.23 -6.91 10.44
N LEU A 231 -0.12 -5.78 9.75
CA LEU A 231 -0.16 -5.67 8.30
C LEU A 231 1.04 -4.86 7.79
N TYR A 232 1.68 -5.36 6.75
CA TYR A 232 2.77 -4.70 6.04
C TYR A 232 2.40 -4.54 4.56
N LEU A 233 2.33 -3.31 4.07
CA LEU A 233 2.38 -3.05 2.63
C LEU A 233 3.82 -3.22 2.19
N THR A 234 4.07 -4.15 1.25
CA THR A 234 5.45 -4.42 0.83
C THR A 234 6.05 -3.18 0.20
N SER A 235 7.20 -2.75 0.71
CA SER A 235 7.90 -1.59 0.18
C SER A 235 8.27 -1.83 -1.28
N HIS A 236 8.20 -0.77 -2.09
CA HIS A 236 8.66 -0.76 -3.47
C HIS A 236 8.03 -1.87 -4.33
N HIS A 237 6.71 -2.12 -4.13
CA HIS A 237 5.92 -3.10 -4.89
C HIS A 237 6.49 -4.54 -4.84
N GLY A 238 7.42 -4.84 -3.95
CA GLY A 238 8.15 -6.09 -3.92
C GLY A 238 9.36 -6.12 -4.86
N VAL A 239 9.99 -4.98 -5.12
CA VAL A 239 11.31 -4.85 -5.77
C VAL A 239 12.40 -5.04 -4.70
N ASP A 240 13.43 -5.82 -5.00
CA ASP A 240 14.48 -6.22 -4.04
C ASP A 240 15.45 -5.11 -3.62
N TRP A 241 15.20 -3.87 -4.02
CA TRP A 241 15.86 -2.67 -3.49
C TRP A 241 15.31 -2.22 -2.14
N SER A 242 14.25 -2.86 -1.71
CA SER A 242 13.52 -2.62 -0.46
C SER A 242 13.07 -3.94 0.16
N GLY A 243 12.41 -3.90 1.32
CA GLY A 243 11.88 -5.10 1.95
C GLY A 243 12.97 -5.99 2.56
N SER A 244 13.99 -5.39 3.17
CA SER A 244 15.09 -6.13 3.80
C SER A 244 14.63 -7.04 4.94
N SER A 245 15.34 -8.15 5.16
CA SER A 245 15.10 -9.01 6.33
C SER A 245 15.24 -8.23 7.65
N THR A 246 16.12 -7.23 7.68
CA THR A 246 16.30 -6.32 8.81
C THR A 246 15.01 -5.55 9.14
N LEU A 247 14.24 -5.15 8.14
CA LEU A 247 12.95 -4.52 8.30
C LEU A 247 11.86 -5.56 8.55
N VAL A 248 11.64 -6.44 7.59
CA VAL A 248 10.46 -7.32 7.53
C VAL A 248 10.42 -8.28 8.72
N HIS A 249 11.54 -8.94 9.04
CA HIS A 249 11.58 -9.87 10.15
C HIS A 249 11.44 -9.17 11.51
N ALA A 250 11.93 -7.94 11.65
CA ALA A 250 11.78 -7.18 12.88
C ALA A 250 10.36 -6.61 13.06
N LEU A 251 9.67 -6.27 11.97
CA LEU A 251 8.25 -5.93 11.97
C LEU A 251 7.38 -7.15 12.26
N ALA A 252 7.82 -8.34 11.87
CA ALA A 252 7.14 -9.62 12.02
C ALA A 252 5.64 -9.51 11.67
N PRO A 253 5.27 -9.07 10.45
CA PRO A 253 3.88 -8.89 10.07
C PRO A 253 3.15 -10.24 10.05
N ARG A 254 1.85 -10.23 10.33
CA ARG A 254 0.98 -11.41 10.15
C ARG A 254 0.48 -11.54 8.72
N VAL A 255 0.27 -10.41 8.09
CA VAL A 255 -0.16 -10.31 6.70
C VAL A 255 0.73 -9.33 5.97
N ALA A 256 1.18 -9.71 4.78
CA ALA A 256 1.74 -8.80 3.81
C ALA A 256 0.75 -8.59 2.67
N ILE A 257 0.62 -7.35 2.21
CA ILE A 257 -0.06 -7.03 0.95
C ILE A 257 0.97 -6.46 0.00
N MET A 258 1.04 -7.01 -1.20
CA MET A 258 1.97 -6.57 -2.23
C MET A 258 1.20 -5.85 -3.34
N ASN A 259 1.53 -4.58 -3.53
CA ASN A 259 0.98 -3.72 -4.58
C ASN A 259 1.78 -3.82 -5.88
N ASN A 260 2.13 -5.06 -6.24
CA ASN A 260 2.84 -5.37 -7.47
C ASN A 260 1.98 -5.16 -8.71
N GLY A 261 2.63 -4.95 -9.84
CA GLY A 261 2.04 -5.16 -11.16
C GLY A 261 2.35 -6.56 -11.67
N THR A 262 1.87 -6.87 -12.85
CA THR A 262 2.08 -8.16 -13.51
C THR A 262 3.58 -8.49 -13.69
N ARG A 263 4.39 -7.47 -13.98
CA ARG A 263 5.83 -7.59 -14.22
C ARG A 263 6.68 -6.58 -13.46
N LYS A 264 6.09 -5.81 -12.58
CA LYS A 264 6.78 -4.88 -11.70
C LYS A 264 6.60 -5.32 -10.26
N GLY A 265 7.69 -5.44 -9.52
CA GLY A 265 7.68 -5.99 -8.17
C GLY A 265 7.44 -7.51 -8.14
N GLY A 266 7.13 -8.04 -6.97
CA GLY A 266 6.93 -9.48 -6.75
C GLY A 266 8.16 -10.29 -7.17
N GLN A 267 9.35 -9.85 -6.75
CA GLN A 267 10.60 -10.52 -7.05
C GLN A 267 10.88 -11.62 -6.02
N ILE A 268 11.42 -12.74 -6.48
CA ILE A 268 11.72 -13.93 -5.67
C ILE A 268 12.46 -13.58 -4.37
N ALA A 269 13.46 -12.72 -4.43
CA ALA A 269 14.23 -12.34 -3.23
C ALA A 269 13.39 -11.65 -2.16
N VAL A 270 12.33 -10.91 -2.54
CA VAL A 270 11.39 -10.29 -1.60
C VAL A 270 10.42 -11.34 -1.06
N ASP A 271 9.93 -12.23 -1.93
CA ASP A 271 9.04 -13.33 -1.51
C ASP A 271 9.74 -14.24 -0.50
N GLU A 272 11.01 -14.60 -0.72
CA GLU A 272 11.83 -15.38 0.22
C GLU A 272 11.98 -14.70 1.60
N VAL A 273 12.17 -13.37 1.63
CA VAL A 273 12.21 -12.60 2.88
C VAL A 273 10.85 -12.63 3.58
N LEU A 274 9.76 -12.48 2.83
CA LEU A 274 8.41 -12.55 3.39
C LEU A 274 8.10 -13.94 3.93
N GLU A 275 8.34 -14.99 3.15
CA GLU A 275 8.08 -16.40 3.51
C GLU A 275 8.87 -16.83 4.75
N SER A 276 10.10 -16.31 4.91
CA SER A 276 10.92 -16.58 6.10
C SER A 276 10.63 -15.65 7.28
N SER A 277 9.73 -14.68 7.14
CA SER A 277 9.40 -13.73 8.20
C SER A 277 8.67 -14.39 9.36
N PRO A 278 9.12 -14.18 10.61
CA PRO A 278 8.47 -14.78 11.75
C PRO A 278 7.03 -14.28 11.90
N GLY A 279 6.08 -15.21 11.92
CA GLY A 279 4.67 -14.93 12.17
C GLY A 279 3.85 -14.52 10.95
N LEU A 280 4.42 -14.54 9.74
CA LEU A 280 3.62 -14.34 8.52
C LEU A 280 2.62 -15.48 8.35
N GLU A 281 1.35 -15.13 8.24
CA GLU A 281 0.25 -16.07 7.99
C GLU A 281 -0.11 -16.13 6.51
N ASP A 282 -0.15 -14.98 5.82
CA ASP A 282 -0.51 -14.90 4.40
C ASP A 282 0.16 -13.73 3.69
N LEU A 283 0.48 -13.95 2.42
CA LEU A 283 0.76 -12.93 1.42
C LEU A 283 -0.48 -12.73 0.54
N TRP A 284 -0.87 -11.48 0.33
CA TRP A 284 -1.88 -11.07 -0.64
C TRP A 284 -1.23 -10.22 -1.71
N GLN A 285 -1.64 -10.38 -2.98
CA GLN A 285 -1.06 -9.64 -4.11
C GLN A 285 -2.14 -8.92 -4.91
N LEU A 286 -1.79 -7.74 -5.46
CA LEU A 286 -2.66 -7.08 -6.44
C LEU A 286 -2.66 -7.80 -7.78
N HIS A 287 -1.52 -8.32 -8.20
CA HIS A 287 -1.41 -9.11 -9.43
C HIS A 287 -0.68 -10.44 -9.23
N TRP A 288 -0.99 -11.40 -10.09
CA TRP A 288 -0.07 -12.50 -10.31
C TRP A 288 1.25 -11.96 -10.80
N SER A 289 2.36 -12.29 -10.11
CA SER A 289 3.69 -11.84 -10.47
C SER A 289 4.39 -12.84 -11.38
N PHE A 290 4.80 -12.38 -12.57
CA PHE A 290 5.66 -13.20 -13.44
C PHE A 290 7.13 -13.18 -12.99
N ASN A 291 7.52 -12.26 -12.12
CA ASN A 291 8.86 -12.21 -11.53
C ASN A 291 9.01 -13.23 -10.39
N GLY A 292 7.92 -13.56 -9.69
CA GLY A 292 7.89 -14.50 -8.58
C GLY A 292 7.82 -15.97 -9.01
N VAL A 293 7.68 -16.28 -10.29
CA VAL A 293 7.37 -17.60 -10.82
C VAL A 293 6.17 -18.26 -10.12
N THR A 294 5.86 -19.53 -10.44
CA THR A 294 4.65 -20.17 -9.87
C THR A 294 4.78 -20.40 -8.36
N GLU A 295 5.97 -20.74 -7.90
CA GLU A 295 6.25 -21.20 -6.54
C GLU A 295 6.09 -20.11 -5.50
N HIS A 296 6.36 -18.84 -5.86
CA HIS A 296 6.31 -17.69 -4.95
C HIS A 296 5.01 -16.89 -5.03
N ASN A 297 4.13 -17.21 -6.00
CA ASN A 297 2.81 -16.58 -6.00
C ASN A 297 1.89 -17.28 -4.99
N PRO A 298 1.14 -16.52 -4.16
CA PRO A 298 0.17 -17.12 -3.26
C PRO A 298 -0.97 -17.78 -4.04
N PRO A 299 -1.76 -18.68 -3.40
CA PRO A 299 -2.95 -19.25 -4.04
C PRO A 299 -3.86 -18.17 -4.63
N GLY A 300 -4.40 -18.40 -5.81
CA GLY A 300 -5.15 -17.40 -6.58
C GLY A 300 -6.30 -16.70 -5.85
N ARG A 301 -6.82 -17.27 -4.74
CA ARG A 301 -7.83 -16.61 -3.90
C ARG A 301 -7.30 -15.36 -3.18
N PHE A 302 -5.99 -15.27 -2.98
CA PHE A 302 -5.31 -14.14 -2.34
C PHE A 302 -4.84 -13.08 -3.35
N ILE A 303 -5.05 -13.29 -4.65
CA ILE A 303 -4.60 -12.38 -5.71
C ILE A 303 -5.82 -11.63 -6.26
N ALA A 304 -5.75 -10.30 -6.29
CA ALA A 304 -6.86 -9.47 -6.74
C ALA A 304 -7.06 -9.52 -8.26
N ASN A 305 -5.98 -9.49 -9.05
CA ASN A 305 -6.05 -9.46 -10.50
C ASN A 305 -5.22 -10.62 -11.06
N ILE A 306 -5.88 -11.51 -11.74
CA ILE A 306 -5.26 -12.63 -12.45
C ILE A 306 -5.75 -12.52 -13.88
N GLU A 307 -4.82 -12.51 -14.83
CA GLU A 307 -5.18 -12.65 -16.22
C GLU A 307 -5.86 -13.99 -16.47
N ASP A 308 -6.51 -14.14 -17.61
CA ASP A 308 -7.25 -15.37 -17.88
C ASP A 308 -6.39 -16.63 -17.67
N ALA A 309 -7.05 -17.71 -17.29
CA ALA A 309 -6.36 -18.95 -16.92
C ALA A 309 -5.53 -19.56 -18.07
N ALA A 310 -5.93 -19.33 -19.33
CA ALA A 310 -5.20 -19.83 -20.50
C ALA A 310 -3.90 -19.06 -20.69
N THR A 311 -3.93 -17.73 -20.55
CA THR A 311 -2.74 -16.87 -20.57
C THR A 311 -1.81 -17.24 -19.44
N THR A 312 -2.31 -17.37 -18.20
CA THR A 312 -1.54 -17.79 -17.05
C THR A 312 -0.87 -19.14 -17.28
N ALA A 313 -1.60 -20.14 -17.77
CA ALA A 313 -1.05 -21.46 -18.08
C ALA A 313 0.02 -21.42 -19.19
N ALA A 314 -0.19 -20.62 -20.23
CA ALA A 314 0.77 -20.46 -21.32
C ALA A 314 2.09 -19.84 -20.83
N ILE A 315 2.01 -18.89 -19.91
CA ILE A 315 3.19 -18.21 -19.34
C ILE A 315 3.93 -19.12 -18.38
N VAL A 316 3.21 -19.89 -17.56
CA VAL A 316 3.82 -20.89 -16.67
C VAL A 316 4.55 -21.96 -17.49
N ALA A 317 3.97 -22.39 -18.62
CA ALA A 317 4.60 -23.38 -19.50
C ALA A 317 5.85 -22.83 -20.23
N ASN A 318 5.88 -21.53 -20.53
CA ASN A 318 6.97 -20.85 -21.23
C ASN A 318 7.25 -19.51 -20.54
N PRO A 319 7.91 -19.52 -19.36
CA PRO A 319 8.17 -18.30 -18.64
C PRO A 319 9.03 -17.37 -19.52
N PRO A 320 8.60 -16.10 -19.71
CA PRO A 320 9.45 -15.15 -20.39
C PRO A 320 10.75 -14.98 -19.59
N PRO A 321 11.85 -14.63 -20.25
CA PRO A 321 13.06 -14.31 -19.52
C PRO A 321 12.75 -13.25 -18.46
N PRO A 322 13.37 -13.33 -17.27
CA PRO A 322 13.21 -12.34 -16.21
C PRO A 322 13.31 -10.96 -16.84
N ALA A 323 12.38 -10.07 -16.48
CA ALA A 323 12.48 -8.68 -16.91
C ALA A 323 13.80 -8.16 -16.32
N THR A 324 14.85 -8.14 -17.14
CA THR A 324 16.09 -7.48 -16.78
C THR A 324 15.74 -5.99 -16.71
N GLN A 325 15.36 -5.51 -15.53
CA GLN A 325 15.56 -4.09 -15.24
C GLN A 325 17.06 -3.85 -15.43
N PRO A 326 17.45 -2.84 -16.20
CA PRO A 326 18.86 -2.51 -16.27
C PRO A 326 19.31 -2.08 -14.88
N LEU A 327 19.90 -3.01 -14.14
CA LEU A 327 20.69 -2.73 -12.94
C LEU A 327 21.99 -2.10 -13.40
N GLY A 328 21.92 -0.95 -14.06
CA GLY A 328 23.09 -0.21 -14.49
C GLY A 328 22.89 1.26 -14.17
N PRO A 329 23.95 1.92 -13.67
CA PRO A 329 23.91 3.37 -13.55
C PRO A 329 23.58 3.96 -14.92
N PRO A 330 22.87 5.11 -15.00
CA PRO A 330 22.69 5.80 -16.26
C PRO A 330 24.08 6.05 -16.86
N VAL A 331 24.34 5.47 -18.03
CA VAL A 331 25.58 5.74 -18.77
C VAL A 331 25.68 7.24 -18.93
N PRO A 332 26.77 7.91 -18.46
CA PRO A 332 26.95 9.33 -18.70
C PRO A 332 26.84 9.58 -20.20
N ARG A 333 25.85 10.32 -20.64
CA ARG A 333 25.77 10.76 -22.05
C ARG A 333 27.00 11.61 -22.31
N ALA A 334 27.93 11.04 -23.04
CA ALA A 334 29.00 11.80 -23.63
C ALA A 334 28.38 12.98 -24.38
N GLY A 335 28.82 14.20 -24.04
CA GLY A 335 28.34 15.42 -24.63
C GLY A 335 28.47 15.39 -26.16
N GLY A 336 27.33 15.38 -26.82
CA GLY A 336 27.18 15.55 -28.25
C GLY A 336 26.20 16.69 -28.47
N ALA A 337 26.74 17.80 -29.02
CA ALA A 337 25.99 18.97 -29.36
C ALA A 337 24.97 18.70 -30.48
N GLY A 338 23.76 19.21 -30.31
CA GLY A 338 22.88 19.65 -31.39
C GLY A 338 21.99 18.60 -32.05
N GLY A 339 20.69 18.67 -31.83
CA GLY A 339 19.68 17.99 -32.64
C GLY A 339 18.32 17.98 -31.99
N ALA A 340 17.46 18.93 -32.29
CA ALA A 340 16.08 18.98 -31.91
C ALA A 340 15.33 17.74 -32.44
N GLY A 341 14.59 17.05 -31.59
CA GLY A 341 13.73 15.93 -31.96
C GLY A 341 13.39 15.06 -30.78
N GLY A 342 12.51 15.54 -29.89
CA GLY A 342 11.96 14.75 -28.81
C GLY A 342 11.15 13.57 -29.35
N ARG A 343 11.58 12.35 -29.05
CA ARG A 343 10.72 11.19 -28.97
C ARG A 343 10.89 10.62 -27.57
N ALA A 344 9.84 10.78 -26.78
CA ALA A 344 9.65 10.02 -25.56
C ALA A 344 9.88 8.54 -25.89
N GLY A 345 10.79 7.89 -25.15
CA GLY A 345 11.00 6.46 -25.24
C GLY A 345 9.75 5.76 -24.68
N GLY A 346 8.83 5.39 -25.58
CA GLY A 346 7.79 4.42 -25.28
C GLY A 346 8.45 3.06 -25.02
N PRO A 347 7.76 2.16 -24.30
CA PRO A 347 8.25 0.81 -24.07
C PRO A 347 8.64 0.19 -25.40
N ALA A 348 9.79 -0.48 -25.43
CA ALA A 348 10.27 -1.17 -26.63
C ALA A 348 9.16 -2.06 -27.18
N ALA A 349 8.81 -1.89 -28.45
CA ALA A 349 7.77 -2.67 -29.09
C ALA A 349 8.13 -4.16 -28.92
N ALA A 350 7.21 -4.92 -28.33
CA ALA A 350 7.33 -6.36 -28.21
C ALA A 350 7.52 -6.96 -29.61
N ALA A 351 8.37 -7.98 -29.70
CA ALA A 351 8.57 -8.71 -30.95
C ALA A 351 7.21 -9.24 -31.46
N PRO A 352 6.93 -9.23 -32.77
CA PRO A 352 5.69 -9.76 -33.31
C PRO A 352 5.50 -11.22 -32.89
N GLY A 353 4.42 -11.54 -32.18
CA GLY A 353 4.08 -12.89 -31.72
C GLY A 353 4.45 -13.21 -30.27
N ALA A 354 5.09 -12.33 -29.52
CA ALA A 354 5.21 -12.49 -28.08
C ALA A 354 3.84 -12.23 -27.43
N PRO A 355 3.37 -13.10 -26.48
CA PRO A 355 2.15 -12.81 -25.74
C PRO A 355 2.27 -11.43 -25.09
N GLN A 356 1.31 -10.55 -25.34
CA GLN A 356 1.21 -9.28 -24.63
C GLN A 356 0.82 -9.60 -23.18
N LEU A 357 1.82 -9.65 -22.32
CA LEU A 357 1.67 -9.98 -20.92
C LEU A 357 1.30 -8.72 -20.15
N GLY A 358 0.10 -8.73 -19.60
CA GLY A 358 -0.48 -7.61 -18.91
C GLY A 358 -1.11 -6.60 -19.86
N ASN A 359 -2.42 -6.59 -19.91
CA ASN A 359 -3.13 -5.45 -20.49
C ASN A 359 -3.13 -4.34 -19.43
N PRO A 360 -2.32 -3.28 -19.56
CA PRO A 360 -2.29 -2.20 -18.57
C PRO A 360 -3.62 -1.46 -18.45
N ALA A 361 -4.55 -1.77 -19.32
CA ALA A 361 -5.91 -1.26 -19.33
C ALA A 361 -6.95 -2.33 -19.05
N HIS A 362 -6.59 -3.47 -18.41
CA HIS A 362 -7.55 -4.53 -18.11
C HIS A 362 -8.73 -3.99 -17.28
N SER A 363 -9.90 -4.52 -17.58
CA SER A 363 -11.14 -4.18 -16.89
C SER A 363 -12.00 -5.46 -16.76
N PRO A 364 -12.59 -5.70 -15.58
CA PRO A 364 -12.50 -4.89 -14.36
C PRO A 364 -11.15 -5.00 -13.66
N ALA A 365 -10.74 -3.93 -12.97
CA ALA A 365 -9.62 -3.95 -12.05
C ALA A 365 -10.13 -4.09 -10.61
N TYR A 366 -9.47 -4.89 -9.80
CA TYR A 366 -9.89 -5.17 -8.44
C TYR A 366 -8.86 -4.65 -7.43
N TRP A 367 -9.33 -3.94 -6.42
CA TRP A 367 -8.57 -3.59 -5.23
C TRP A 367 -8.63 -4.72 -4.19
N LEU A 368 -7.73 -4.71 -3.22
CA LEU A 368 -7.86 -5.47 -1.98
C LEU A 368 -8.36 -4.52 -0.88
N LYS A 369 -9.30 -4.98 -0.05
CA LYS A 369 -9.80 -4.20 1.07
C LYS A 369 -9.39 -4.82 2.40
N VAL A 370 -8.90 -3.99 3.32
CA VAL A 370 -8.72 -4.34 4.73
C VAL A 370 -9.71 -3.54 5.56
N SER A 371 -10.42 -4.23 6.45
CA SER A 371 -11.28 -3.61 7.47
C SER A 371 -10.77 -4.00 8.85
N ALA A 372 -10.16 -3.05 9.56
CA ALA A 372 -9.58 -3.26 10.87
C ALA A 372 -10.46 -2.72 11.99
N GLN A 373 -10.51 -3.44 13.12
CA GLN A 373 -11.18 -3.05 14.35
C GLN A 373 -10.15 -2.60 15.39
N ASN A 374 -10.59 -1.83 16.37
CA ASN A 374 -9.71 -1.28 17.41
C ASN A 374 -9.16 -2.35 18.38
N ASP A 375 -9.78 -3.52 18.42
CA ASP A 375 -9.29 -4.66 19.24
C ASP A 375 -8.11 -5.41 18.59
N GLY A 376 -7.73 -5.06 17.35
CA GLY A 376 -6.69 -5.70 16.56
C GLY A 376 -7.20 -6.80 15.62
N THR A 377 -8.50 -7.08 15.60
CA THR A 377 -9.12 -7.94 14.57
C THR A 377 -9.13 -7.20 13.24
N PHE A 378 -8.78 -7.86 12.15
CA PHE A 378 -8.94 -7.30 10.82
C PHE A 378 -9.31 -8.37 9.80
N THR A 379 -9.98 -7.94 8.73
CA THR A 379 -10.41 -8.81 7.62
C THR A 379 -9.84 -8.27 6.32
N VAL A 380 -9.23 -9.13 5.53
CA VAL A 380 -8.83 -8.84 4.15
C VAL A 380 -9.88 -9.44 3.22
N PHE A 381 -10.34 -8.67 2.24
CA PHE A 381 -11.37 -9.05 1.28
C PHE A 381 -10.89 -8.84 -0.16
N ASN A 382 -11.11 -9.85 -0.99
CA ASN A 382 -10.82 -9.83 -2.43
C ASN A 382 -12.15 -9.81 -3.20
N PRO A 383 -12.55 -8.67 -3.79
CA PRO A 383 -13.83 -8.55 -4.49
C PRO A 383 -13.89 -9.35 -5.80
N ARG A 384 -12.75 -9.70 -6.42
CA ARG A 384 -12.74 -10.51 -7.64
C ARG A 384 -13.41 -11.85 -7.46
N ASN A 385 -13.23 -12.48 -6.32
CA ASN A 385 -13.71 -13.84 -6.07
C ASN A 385 -14.59 -13.97 -4.81
N GLY A 386 -14.85 -12.85 -4.12
CA GLY A 386 -15.63 -12.82 -2.89
C GLY A 386 -14.92 -13.41 -1.66
N PHE A 387 -13.67 -13.83 -1.79
CA PHE A 387 -12.93 -14.43 -0.69
C PHE A 387 -12.56 -13.41 0.37
N SER A 388 -12.75 -13.77 1.64
CA SER A 388 -12.28 -12.98 2.77
C SER A 388 -11.64 -13.87 3.83
N LYS A 389 -10.64 -13.33 4.53
CA LYS A 389 -10.04 -13.98 5.70
C LYS A 389 -9.93 -12.98 6.86
N THR A 390 -10.39 -13.42 8.03
CA THR A 390 -10.33 -12.62 9.26
C THR A 390 -9.20 -13.12 10.14
N TYR A 391 -8.37 -12.18 10.57
CA TYR A 391 -7.24 -12.38 11.46
C TYR A 391 -7.60 -11.88 12.85
N LYS A 392 -7.47 -12.74 13.86
CA LYS A 392 -7.76 -12.40 15.25
C LYS A 392 -6.65 -11.51 15.82
N PRO A 393 -6.87 -10.76 16.92
CA PRO A 393 -5.81 -10.02 17.58
C PRO A 393 -4.63 -10.93 17.95
N ARG A 394 -3.43 -10.37 18.00
CA ARG A 394 -2.29 -11.08 18.60
C ARG A 394 -2.59 -11.34 20.07
N SER A 395 -2.28 -12.56 20.53
CA SER A 395 -2.38 -12.96 21.94
C SER A 395 -1.38 -12.23 22.83
#